data_b4eb32faadde2de7e2a3cd7f7bc9b93d
#
_entry.id   b4eb32faadde2de7e2a3cd7f7bc9b93d
#
_cell.length_a   1.000
_cell.length_b   1.000
_cell.length_c   1.000
_cell.angle_alpha   90.00
_cell.angle_beta   90.00
_cell.angle_gamma   90.00
#
_symmetry.space_group_name_H-M   'P 1'
#
loop_
_entity.id
_entity.type
_entity.pdbx_description
1 polymer ?
#
loop_
_entity_poly.entity_id
_entity_poly.type
_entity_poly.pdbx_seq_one_letter_code
_entity_poly.pdbx_strand_id
1 'polypeptide(L)'
;GKKHLVLTGASGSGKTTLLASLFSSPMPGVTSWVVPEKGVYLKNNCSKEIIQIGRYHPDPTHKRNQMLAIPESFDEKGTAFLHSCLHATSEWITIDEIGFLESNSCKYRQAIRTLMKHKQLLMVVRKQKLPFLEELRNHKDVFLVDLDQPYGNAGCIIMASGQGTRFGGNKLLADFNGQPLINSSLNIIKNLFTASVVVTIHKEIQSLCIKQNIPVLLHNFPHRNDMIRLGLETIGDHIDRCVFLPADQPLLQKESMISLLLCAENDRNSIWRTCYGDIVGSPVIFPAEFFEELQNLPLRKGGSLIINNHPDRIRTISVSDINELRDIDTPDDLSQLLHGNL
;
A
#
# COMPACT_ATOMS: atom_id res chain seq x y z
N GLY A 1 -10.54 13.98 1.48
CA GLY A 1 -9.47 12.99 1.31
C GLY A 1 -8.49 13.04 2.48
N LYS A 2 -7.62 12.06 2.60
CA LYS A 2 -6.55 12.02 3.62
C LYS A 2 -5.61 13.22 3.43
N LYS A 3 -5.23 13.90 4.52
CA LYS A 3 -4.44 15.14 4.50
C LYS A 3 -3.02 14.94 5.00
N HIS A 4 -2.77 13.91 5.80
CA HIS A 4 -1.49 13.64 6.42
C HIS A 4 -0.98 12.27 6.00
N LEU A 5 0.34 12.09 5.97
CA LEU A 5 1.00 10.81 5.74
C LEU A 5 1.74 10.39 7.01
N VAL A 6 1.49 9.18 7.48
CA VAL A 6 2.23 8.56 8.59
C VAL A 6 2.99 7.34 8.08
N LEU A 7 4.29 7.33 8.30
CA LEU A 7 5.15 6.17 8.11
C LEU A 7 5.38 5.49 9.45
N THR A 8 5.12 4.20 9.54
CA THR A 8 5.39 3.38 10.74
C THR A 8 6.11 2.10 10.36
N GLY A 9 6.55 1.34 11.35
CA GLY A 9 7.29 0.08 11.16
C GLY A 9 8.35 -0.14 12.23
N ALA A 10 8.99 -1.30 12.24
CA ALA A 10 10.06 -1.66 13.16
C ALA A 10 11.27 -0.72 13.07
N SER A 11 12.15 -0.79 14.06
CA SER A 11 13.44 -0.09 13.99
C SER A 11 14.24 -0.62 12.80
N GLY A 12 14.81 0.29 11.99
CA GLY A 12 15.58 -0.09 10.80
C GLY A 12 14.73 -0.43 9.55
N SER A 13 13.39 -0.29 9.59
CA SER A 13 12.53 -0.55 8.42
C SER A 13 12.64 0.49 7.30
N GLY A 14 13.52 1.48 7.40
CA GLY A 14 13.76 2.46 6.35
C GLY A 14 12.83 3.69 6.36
N LYS A 15 12.07 3.94 7.43
CA LYS A 15 11.14 5.08 7.55
C LYS A 15 11.77 6.43 7.22
N THR A 16 12.86 6.76 7.89
CA THR A 16 13.61 8.02 7.68
C THR A 16 14.19 8.10 6.27
N THR A 17 14.68 7.00 5.72
CA THR A 17 15.19 6.94 4.35
C THR A 17 14.08 7.20 3.34
N LEU A 18 12.91 6.57 3.53
CA LEU A 18 11.75 6.80 2.67
C LEU A 18 11.27 8.25 2.79
N LEU A 19 11.15 8.79 4.02
CA LEU A 19 10.78 10.18 4.24
C LEU A 19 11.72 11.13 3.49
N ALA A 20 13.02 10.92 3.58
CA ALA A 20 14.01 11.75 2.90
C ALA A 20 13.92 11.66 1.35
N SER A 21 13.47 10.53 0.80
CA SER A 21 13.33 10.32 -0.65
C SER A 21 12.08 10.98 -1.26
N LEU A 22 11.08 11.30 -0.43
CA LEU A 22 9.83 11.90 -0.92
C LEU A 22 9.96 13.36 -1.36
N PHE A 23 11.03 14.05 -0.95
CA PHE A 23 11.26 15.45 -1.28
C PHE A 23 12.70 15.67 -1.73
N SER A 24 12.86 16.50 -2.75
CA SER A 24 14.18 16.87 -3.29
C SER A 24 14.95 17.90 -2.46
N SER A 25 14.29 18.54 -1.50
CA SER A 25 14.87 19.57 -0.62
C SER A 25 14.43 19.38 0.83
N PRO A 26 15.23 19.84 1.83
CA PRO A 26 14.84 19.77 3.23
C PRO A 26 13.53 20.50 3.48
N MET A 27 12.57 19.80 4.05
CA MET A 27 11.26 20.35 4.40
C MET A 27 11.30 21.03 5.78
N PRO A 28 10.49 22.09 5.99
CA PRO A 28 10.26 22.62 7.33
C PRO A 28 9.76 21.51 8.27
N GLY A 29 10.10 21.63 9.54
CA GLY A 29 9.72 20.63 10.53
C GLY A 29 10.80 20.37 11.55
N VAL A 30 10.75 19.17 12.13
CA VAL A 30 11.71 18.73 13.14
C VAL A 30 12.21 17.34 12.81
N THR A 31 13.48 17.08 13.20
CA THR A 31 14.13 15.77 13.04
C THR A 31 14.78 15.38 14.34
N SER A 32 14.52 14.16 14.84
CA SER A 32 15.18 13.64 16.03
C SER A 32 16.12 12.48 15.67
N TRP A 33 17.17 12.32 16.46
CA TRP A 33 18.10 11.19 16.32
C TRP A 33 18.74 10.83 17.66
N VAL A 34 19.18 9.61 17.77
CA VAL A 34 19.89 9.08 18.93
C VAL A 34 21.39 9.30 18.73
N VAL A 35 22.06 9.81 19.75
CA VAL A 35 23.52 9.80 19.86
C VAL A 35 23.87 8.77 20.94
N PRO A 36 24.58 7.67 20.59
CA PRO A 36 24.93 6.64 21.56
C PRO A 36 25.62 7.23 22.79
N GLU A 37 25.27 6.76 23.96
CA GLU A 37 25.79 7.17 25.27
C GLU A 37 25.50 8.64 25.68
N LYS A 38 25.02 9.48 24.78
CA LYS A 38 24.71 10.90 25.07
C LYS A 38 23.21 11.14 25.24
N GLY A 39 22.38 10.62 24.36
CA GLY A 39 20.94 10.80 24.45
C GLY A 39 20.26 11.00 23.10
N VAL A 40 19.10 11.65 23.12
CA VAL A 40 18.30 11.96 21.92
C VAL A 40 18.25 13.46 21.73
N TYR A 41 18.42 13.89 20.50
CA TYR A 41 18.44 15.29 20.10
C TYR A 41 17.32 15.58 19.11
N LEU A 42 16.80 16.80 19.15
CA LEU A 42 15.79 17.34 18.24
C LEU A 42 16.34 18.58 17.54
N LYS A 43 16.21 18.64 16.24
CA LYS A 43 16.61 19.77 15.41
C LYS A 43 15.40 20.42 14.75
N ASN A 44 15.34 21.73 14.77
CA ASN A 44 14.49 22.49 13.86
C ASN A 44 15.13 22.51 12.47
N ASN A 45 14.43 22.03 11.45
CA ASN A 45 14.96 21.87 10.10
C ASN A 45 15.24 23.22 9.41
N CYS A 46 14.53 24.30 9.80
CA CYS A 46 14.72 25.65 9.25
C CYS A 46 15.85 26.39 9.96
N SER A 47 15.73 26.62 11.26
CA SER A 47 16.72 27.39 12.03
C SER A 47 18.02 26.64 12.28
N LYS A 48 18.03 25.32 12.12
CA LYS A 48 19.13 24.41 12.46
C LYS A 48 19.45 24.33 13.95
N GLU A 49 18.68 24.99 14.82
CA GLU A 49 18.84 24.89 16.27
C GLU A 49 18.61 23.43 16.71
N ILE A 50 19.44 23.00 17.66
CA ILE A 50 19.44 21.62 18.19
C ILE A 50 19.25 21.69 19.71
N ILE A 51 18.37 20.84 20.23
CA ILE A 51 18.15 20.67 21.67
C ILE A 51 18.24 19.20 22.05
N GLN A 52 18.62 18.91 23.26
CA GLN A 52 18.57 17.58 23.82
C GLN A 52 17.17 17.32 24.41
N ILE A 53 16.53 16.23 23.98
CA ILE A 53 15.16 15.86 24.38
C ILE A 53 15.09 14.56 25.19
N GLY A 54 16.19 13.81 25.23
CA GLY A 54 16.31 12.57 25.99
C GLY A 54 17.72 12.36 26.48
N ARG A 55 17.86 11.75 27.66
CA ARG A 55 19.15 11.39 28.26
C ARG A 55 19.16 9.96 28.72
N TYR A 56 20.33 9.33 28.67
CA TYR A 56 20.54 8.03 29.26
C TYR A 56 20.57 8.12 30.78
N HIS A 57 19.85 7.20 31.42
CA HIS A 57 19.95 6.98 32.86
C HIS A 57 20.52 5.60 33.10
N PRO A 58 21.65 5.45 33.79
CA PRO A 58 22.20 4.14 34.11
C PRO A 58 21.22 3.39 35.02
N ASP A 59 20.78 2.22 34.60
CA ASP A 59 19.98 1.34 35.43
C ASP A 59 20.86 0.20 35.95
N PRO A 60 21.25 0.24 37.24
CA PRO A 60 22.11 -0.79 37.81
C PRO A 60 21.42 -2.18 37.92
N THR A 61 20.09 -2.24 37.79
CA THR A 61 19.30 -3.47 37.92
C THR A 61 19.05 -4.15 36.58
N HIS A 62 19.12 -3.43 35.47
CA HIS A 62 18.93 -3.95 34.13
C HIS A 62 20.17 -3.68 33.28
N LYS A 63 20.60 -4.66 32.48
CA LYS A 63 21.77 -4.56 31.57
C LYS A 63 21.63 -3.53 30.43
N ARG A 64 20.60 -2.68 30.44
CA ARG A 64 20.34 -1.67 29.41
C ARG A 64 20.06 -0.31 30.07
N ASN A 65 20.78 0.72 29.64
CA ASN A 65 20.49 2.10 30.01
C ASN A 65 19.07 2.46 29.59
N GLN A 66 18.29 3.08 30.50
CA GLN A 66 16.99 3.65 30.17
C GLN A 66 17.15 5.02 29.52
N MET A 67 16.32 5.27 28.51
CA MET A 67 16.22 6.60 27.91
C MET A 67 15.08 7.36 28.59
N LEU A 68 15.41 8.47 29.24
CA LEU A 68 14.45 9.35 29.92
C LEU A 68 14.21 10.61 29.10
N ALA A 69 12.94 11.01 28.97
CA ALA A 69 12.57 12.29 28.36
C ALA A 69 13.07 13.46 29.22
N ILE A 70 13.33 14.59 28.58
CA ILE A 70 13.57 15.88 29.21
C ILE A 70 12.33 16.76 28.94
N PRO A 71 11.31 16.74 29.83
CA PRO A 71 10.01 17.37 29.55
C PRO A 71 10.14 18.89 29.30
N GLU A 72 11.03 19.56 29.98
CA GLU A 72 11.26 21.03 29.85
C GLU A 72 11.71 21.36 28.43
N SER A 73 12.58 20.54 27.82
CA SER A 73 13.05 20.72 26.45
C SER A 73 11.90 20.61 25.43
N PHE A 74 10.96 19.69 25.66
CA PHE A 74 9.78 19.58 24.83
C PHE A 74 8.78 20.70 25.04
N ASP A 75 8.48 21.03 26.31
CA ASP A 75 7.45 22.01 26.68
C ASP A 75 7.82 23.45 26.27
N GLU A 76 9.10 23.75 26.20
CA GLU A 76 9.60 25.08 25.82
C GLU A 76 10.03 25.07 24.33
N LYS A 77 11.28 24.71 24.08
CA LYS A 77 11.89 24.83 22.74
C LYS A 77 11.31 23.89 21.72
N GLY A 78 11.03 22.62 22.06
CA GLY A 78 10.43 21.67 21.14
C GLY A 78 9.07 22.14 20.65
N THR A 79 8.23 22.64 21.55
CA THR A 79 6.94 23.25 21.22
C THR A 79 7.10 24.51 20.36
N ALA A 80 8.08 25.38 20.68
CA ALA A 80 8.38 26.54 19.86
C ALA A 80 8.82 26.18 18.44
N PHE A 81 9.60 25.11 18.28
CA PHE A 81 9.98 24.60 16.95
C PHE A 81 8.76 24.23 16.11
N LEU A 82 7.80 23.50 16.69
CA LEU A 82 6.57 23.15 16.00
C LEU A 82 5.70 24.38 15.68
N HIS A 83 5.58 25.33 16.62
CA HIS A 83 4.83 26.56 16.38
C HIS A 83 5.43 27.40 15.26
N SER A 84 6.76 27.46 15.14
CA SER A 84 7.42 28.17 14.04
C SER A 84 7.04 27.61 12.67
N CYS A 85 6.73 26.31 12.60
CA CYS A 85 6.29 25.65 11.37
C CYS A 85 4.90 26.13 10.88
N LEU A 86 4.06 26.70 11.74
CA LEU A 86 2.78 27.28 11.33
C LEU A 86 2.97 28.43 10.34
N HIS A 87 4.06 29.18 10.48
CA HIS A 87 4.39 30.34 9.64
C HIS A 87 5.26 29.98 8.41
N ALA A 88 5.63 28.71 8.25
CA ALA A 88 6.37 28.27 7.08
C ALA A 88 5.51 28.42 5.81
N THR A 89 6.14 28.82 4.70
CA THR A 89 5.48 28.94 3.39
C THR A 89 5.05 27.61 2.82
N SER A 90 5.75 26.53 3.17
CA SER A 90 5.39 25.16 2.76
C SER A 90 4.07 24.71 3.39
N GLU A 91 3.23 24.07 2.61
CA GLU A 91 2.04 23.37 3.10
C GLU A 91 2.41 22.08 3.86
N TRP A 92 3.50 21.42 3.48
CA TRP A 92 3.99 20.20 4.10
C TRP A 92 5.00 20.49 5.20
N ILE A 93 4.82 19.83 6.34
CA ILE A 93 5.73 19.87 7.50
C ILE A 93 6.13 18.43 7.82
N THR A 94 7.42 18.20 8.06
CA THR A 94 7.95 16.89 8.44
C THR A 94 8.19 16.78 9.94
N ILE A 95 7.84 15.63 10.54
CA ILE A 95 8.15 15.30 11.93
C ILE A 95 8.79 13.90 11.94
N ASP A 96 10.09 13.85 12.11
CA ASP A 96 10.88 12.62 12.14
C ASP A 96 11.72 12.58 13.43
N GLU A 97 11.37 11.83 14.44
CA GLU A 97 10.44 10.73 14.65
C GLU A 97 9.53 11.09 15.85
N ILE A 98 8.33 10.45 15.97
CA ILE A 98 7.45 10.58 17.14
C ILE A 98 7.41 9.24 17.88
N GLY A 99 7.82 9.22 19.13
CA GLY A 99 7.87 8.03 19.97
C GLY A 99 7.43 8.27 21.41
N PHE A 100 7.96 7.49 22.35
CA PHE A 100 7.57 7.60 23.76
C PHE A 100 8.07 8.90 24.41
N LEU A 101 9.20 9.47 23.96
CA LEU A 101 9.74 10.72 24.50
C LEU A 101 8.75 11.86 24.27
N GLU A 102 8.29 12.03 23.04
CA GLU A 102 7.32 13.04 22.60
C GLU A 102 5.97 12.87 23.30
N SER A 103 5.62 11.63 23.62
CA SER A 103 4.33 11.30 24.27
C SER A 103 4.23 11.82 25.71
N ASN A 104 5.34 12.16 26.35
CA ASN A 104 5.35 12.63 27.74
C ASN A 104 5.07 14.15 27.89
N SER A 105 5.22 14.94 26.82
CA SER A 105 4.91 16.37 26.85
C SER A 105 3.50 16.68 26.36
N CYS A 106 2.67 17.23 27.22
CA CYS A 106 1.32 17.65 26.86
C CYS A 106 1.32 18.81 25.85
N LYS A 107 2.21 19.80 26.05
CA LYS A 107 2.33 20.97 25.17
C LYS A 107 2.82 20.57 23.78
N TYR A 108 3.80 19.69 23.69
CA TYR A 108 4.33 19.21 22.41
C TYR A 108 3.26 18.42 21.63
N ARG A 109 2.53 17.52 22.30
CA ARG A 109 1.39 16.79 21.69
C ARG A 109 0.32 17.76 21.18
N GLN A 110 0.00 18.80 21.95
CA GLN A 110 -0.98 19.81 21.54
C GLN A 110 -0.49 20.62 20.32
N ALA A 111 0.81 20.95 20.26
CA ALA A 111 1.39 21.62 19.10
C ALA A 111 1.30 20.77 17.83
N ILE A 112 1.53 19.44 17.92
CA ILE A 112 1.32 18.52 16.78
C ILE A 112 -0.16 18.55 16.34
N ARG A 113 -1.12 18.45 17.26
CA ARG A 113 -2.55 18.53 16.91
C ARG A 113 -2.93 19.87 16.28
N THR A 114 -2.30 20.96 16.72
CA THR A 114 -2.50 22.29 16.11
C THR A 114 -1.96 22.31 14.68
N LEU A 115 -0.75 21.78 14.45
CA LEU A 115 -0.20 21.66 13.10
C LEU A 115 -1.09 20.82 12.19
N MET A 116 -1.65 19.70 12.67
CA MET A 116 -2.59 18.87 11.88
C MET A 116 -3.83 19.62 11.39
N LYS A 117 -4.25 20.68 12.11
CA LYS A 117 -5.39 21.49 11.67
C LYS A 117 -5.04 22.48 10.56
N HIS A 118 -3.80 22.92 10.48
CA HIS A 118 -3.37 24.05 9.63
C HIS A 118 -2.40 23.67 8.52
N LYS A 119 -1.73 22.52 8.62
CA LYS A 119 -0.70 22.06 7.68
C LYS A 119 -0.92 20.61 7.30
N GLN A 120 -0.32 20.19 6.20
CA GLN A 120 -0.19 18.80 5.84
C GLN A 120 1.06 18.22 6.51
N LEU A 121 0.91 17.12 7.25
CA LEU A 121 2.03 16.53 7.97
C LEU A 121 2.51 15.24 7.34
N LEU A 122 3.80 15.10 7.21
CA LEU A 122 4.49 13.85 6.95
C LEU A 122 5.25 13.45 8.22
N MET A 123 4.76 12.41 8.88
CA MET A 123 5.22 11.99 10.20
C MET A 123 5.83 10.59 10.17
N VAL A 124 6.94 10.41 10.85
CA VAL A 124 7.42 9.08 11.24
C VAL A 124 6.94 8.80 12.66
N VAL A 125 6.07 7.81 12.83
CA VAL A 125 5.47 7.47 14.13
C VAL A 125 5.86 6.05 14.51
N ARG A 126 6.44 5.87 15.70
CA ARG A 126 6.82 4.55 16.21
C ARG A 126 5.63 3.63 16.42
N LYS A 127 5.87 2.32 16.24
CA LYS A 127 4.86 1.25 16.36
C LYS A 127 4.63 0.83 17.83
N GLN A 128 4.82 1.75 18.78
CA GLN A 128 4.60 1.51 20.21
C GLN A 128 3.12 1.66 20.55
N LYS A 129 2.64 0.87 21.53
CA LYS A 129 1.27 0.92 22.03
C LYS A 129 1.15 2.04 23.09
N LEU A 130 1.11 3.28 22.65
CA LEU A 130 0.91 4.47 23.47
C LEU A 130 -0.29 5.25 22.93
N PRO A 131 -1.20 5.76 23.79
CA PRO A 131 -2.44 6.40 23.36
C PRO A 131 -2.25 7.49 22.31
N PHE A 132 -1.24 8.35 22.47
CA PHE A 132 -0.97 9.44 21.54
C PHE A 132 -0.47 8.92 20.17
N LEU A 133 0.38 7.89 20.15
CA LEU A 133 0.88 7.31 18.89
C LEU A 133 -0.22 6.56 18.16
N GLU A 134 -1.13 5.90 18.89
CA GLU A 134 -2.31 5.26 18.32
C GLU A 134 -3.30 6.29 17.77
N GLU A 135 -3.52 7.40 18.50
CA GLU A 135 -4.32 8.53 18.01
C GLU A 135 -3.81 9.03 16.66
N LEU A 136 -2.48 9.24 16.52
CA LEU A 136 -1.89 9.70 15.27
C LEU A 136 -2.03 8.67 14.14
N ARG A 137 -1.76 7.40 14.40
CA ARG A 137 -1.85 6.34 13.39
C ARG A 137 -3.29 6.08 12.91
N ASN A 138 -4.27 6.22 13.81
CA ASN A 138 -5.68 5.93 13.54
C ASN A 138 -6.51 7.18 13.20
N HIS A 139 -5.85 8.35 13.07
CA HIS A 139 -6.58 9.58 12.77
C HIS A 139 -7.24 9.51 11.38
N LYS A 140 -8.50 9.93 11.29
CA LYS A 140 -9.32 9.83 10.07
C LYS A 140 -8.68 10.48 8.82
N ASP A 141 -7.93 11.57 9.01
CA ASP A 141 -7.28 12.31 7.92
C ASP A 141 -5.85 11.83 7.64
N VAL A 142 -5.41 10.73 8.26
CA VAL A 142 -4.09 10.14 8.07
C VAL A 142 -4.13 9.01 7.04
N PHE A 143 -3.23 9.07 6.08
CA PHE A 143 -2.85 7.94 5.23
C PHE A 143 -1.68 7.22 5.91
N LEU A 144 -1.92 5.98 6.37
CA LEU A 144 -0.93 5.20 7.11
C LEU A 144 -0.21 4.24 6.17
N VAL A 145 1.13 4.25 6.24
CA VAL A 145 1.98 3.24 5.58
C VAL A 145 2.80 2.53 6.65
N ASP A 146 2.46 1.27 6.92
CA ASP A 146 3.25 0.38 7.78
C ASP A 146 4.29 -0.34 6.93
N LEU A 147 5.57 0.03 7.05
CA LEU A 147 6.65 -0.53 6.23
C LEU A 147 6.94 -2.01 6.51
N ASP A 148 6.47 -2.56 7.63
CA ASP A 148 6.60 -3.99 7.92
C ASP A 148 5.54 -4.80 7.17
N GLN A 149 4.36 -4.21 6.93
CA GLN A 149 3.23 -4.86 6.28
C GLN A 149 2.36 -3.83 5.52
N PRO A 150 2.90 -3.24 4.44
CA PRO A 150 2.28 -2.07 3.80
C PRO A 150 0.94 -2.37 3.13
N TYR A 151 0.67 -3.63 2.80
CA TYR A 151 -0.54 -4.06 2.08
C TYR A 151 -1.46 -4.94 2.94
N GLY A 152 -1.19 -5.11 4.24
CA GLY A 152 -1.96 -5.98 5.13
C GLY A 152 -2.00 -7.43 4.66
N ASN A 153 -3.09 -8.14 4.93
CA ASN A 153 -3.29 -9.53 4.49
C ASN A 153 -4.01 -9.61 3.14
N ALA A 154 -3.48 -8.92 2.13
CA ALA A 154 -4.04 -8.96 0.79
C ALA A 154 -3.67 -10.25 0.05
N GLY A 155 -4.64 -10.84 -0.64
CA GLY A 155 -4.45 -11.95 -1.58
C GLY A 155 -4.67 -11.54 -3.03
N CYS A 156 -4.24 -12.40 -3.97
CA CYS A 156 -4.44 -12.20 -5.40
C CYS A 156 -4.87 -13.48 -6.11
N ILE A 157 -5.97 -13.41 -6.84
CA ILE A 157 -6.41 -14.44 -7.76
C ILE A 157 -6.16 -13.95 -9.19
N ILE A 158 -5.24 -14.62 -9.91
CA ILE A 158 -4.97 -14.36 -11.32
C ILE A 158 -5.91 -15.21 -12.14
N MET A 159 -6.78 -14.55 -12.91
CA MET A 159 -7.80 -15.21 -13.73
C MET A 159 -7.23 -15.54 -15.11
N ALA A 160 -6.84 -16.81 -15.31
CA ALA A 160 -6.13 -17.30 -16.50
C ALA A 160 -6.86 -18.42 -17.25
N SER A 161 -8.21 -18.45 -17.21
CA SER A 161 -9.03 -19.50 -17.84
C SER A 161 -9.75 -19.04 -19.12
N GLY A 162 -9.33 -17.91 -19.71
CA GLY A 162 -9.90 -17.45 -20.97
C GLY A 162 -9.62 -18.44 -22.13
N GLN A 163 -10.64 -18.83 -22.89
CA GLN A 163 -10.50 -19.80 -23.99
C GLN A 163 -9.75 -19.27 -25.22
N GLY A 164 -9.53 -17.95 -25.31
CA GLY A 164 -8.79 -17.30 -26.41
C GLY A 164 -9.42 -17.54 -27.81
N THR A 165 -10.74 -17.75 -27.90
CA THR A 165 -11.42 -18.09 -29.16
C THR A 165 -11.21 -17.04 -30.25
N ARG A 166 -11.19 -15.75 -29.91
CA ARG A 166 -10.91 -14.65 -30.86
C ARG A 166 -9.41 -14.54 -31.21
N PHE A 167 -8.54 -15.05 -30.36
CA PHE A 167 -7.08 -15.04 -30.57
C PHE A 167 -6.63 -16.24 -31.46
N GLY A 168 -7.44 -17.27 -31.59
CA GLY A 168 -7.10 -18.49 -32.34
C GLY A 168 -6.21 -19.45 -31.56
N GLY A 169 -6.07 -19.29 -30.24
CA GLY A 169 -5.25 -20.15 -29.38
C GLY A 169 -5.16 -19.58 -27.97
N ASN A 170 -4.24 -20.12 -27.17
CA ASN A 170 -4.00 -19.63 -25.82
C ASN A 170 -3.20 -18.32 -25.86
N LYS A 171 -3.90 -17.18 -25.85
CA LYS A 171 -3.31 -15.83 -25.89
C LYS A 171 -2.30 -15.56 -24.77
N LEU A 172 -2.45 -16.23 -23.61
CA LEU A 172 -1.57 -16.04 -22.46
C LEU A 172 -0.15 -16.59 -22.67
N LEU A 173 0.00 -17.48 -23.66
CA LEU A 173 1.29 -18.03 -24.10
C LEU A 173 1.89 -17.29 -25.30
N ALA A 174 1.18 -16.34 -25.90
CA ALA A 174 1.71 -15.54 -27.00
C ALA A 174 2.97 -14.79 -26.58
N ASP A 175 3.89 -14.62 -27.52
CA ASP A 175 5.12 -13.90 -27.27
C ASP A 175 4.84 -12.41 -27.05
N PHE A 176 5.21 -11.93 -25.87
CA PHE A 176 5.20 -10.53 -25.50
C PHE A 176 6.59 -10.13 -25.02
N ASN A 177 7.35 -9.45 -25.89
CA ASN A 177 8.74 -9.03 -25.61
C ASN A 177 9.67 -10.21 -25.24
N GLY A 178 9.57 -11.33 -25.93
CA GLY A 178 10.42 -12.50 -25.73
C GLY A 178 9.98 -13.43 -24.59
N GLN A 179 8.79 -13.22 -24.04
CA GLN A 179 8.23 -14.05 -22.95
C GLN A 179 6.73 -14.29 -23.14
N PRO A 180 6.15 -15.36 -22.56
CA PRO A 180 4.71 -15.53 -22.52
C PRO A 180 4.01 -14.32 -21.90
N LEU A 181 2.92 -13.86 -22.52
CA LEU A 181 2.14 -12.68 -22.10
C LEU A 181 1.75 -12.71 -20.61
N ILE A 182 1.36 -13.86 -20.08
CA ILE A 182 1.00 -14.03 -18.66
C ILE A 182 2.13 -13.64 -17.70
N ASN A 183 3.40 -13.69 -18.12
CA ASN A 183 4.53 -13.36 -17.27
C ASN A 183 4.48 -11.92 -16.76
N SER A 184 3.85 -11.00 -17.48
CA SER A 184 3.62 -9.63 -17.02
C SER A 184 2.81 -9.63 -15.71
N SER A 185 1.68 -10.33 -15.67
CA SER A 185 0.85 -10.45 -14.45
C SER A 185 1.57 -11.21 -13.34
N LEU A 186 2.31 -12.29 -13.68
CA LEU A 186 3.08 -13.06 -12.70
C LEU A 186 4.21 -12.23 -12.05
N ASN A 187 4.82 -11.31 -12.78
CA ASN A 187 5.86 -10.42 -12.26
C ASN A 187 5.30 -9.34 -11.34
N ILE A 188 4.11 -8.81 -11.63
CA ILE A 188 3.46 -7.80 -10.78
C ILE A 188 3.21 -8.35 -9.39
N ILE A 189 2.74 -9.59 -9.23
CA ILE A 189 2.34 -10.14 -7.94
C ILE A 189 3.51 -10.48 -7.01
N LYS A 190 4.74 -10.56 -7.54
CA LYS A 190 5.90 -10.95 -6.74
C LYS A 190 6.11 -10.01 -5.55
N ASN A 191 6.14 -10.60 -4.34
CA ASN A 191 6.38 -9.92 -3.06
C ASN A 191 5.34 -8.87 -2.65
N LEU A 192 4.13 -8.88 -3.23
CA LEU A 192 3.08 -7.94 -2.87
C LEU A 192 1.97 -8.56 -2.00
N PHE A 193 1.78 -9.86 -2.08
CA PHE A 193 0.60 -10.55 -1.52
C PHE A 193 0.99 -11.58 -0.47
N THR A 194 0.15 -11.73 0.56
CA THR A 194 0.28 -12.79 1.57
C THR A 194 0.02 -14.17 0.95
N ALA A 195 -0.96 -14.24 0.06
CA ALA A 195 -1.28 -15.44 -0.70
C ALA A 195 -1.66 -15.09 -2.14
N SER A 196 -1.30 -15.94 -3.09
CA SER A 196 -1.72 -15.77 -4.49
C SER A 196 -1.93 -17.12 -5.14
N VAL A 197 -2.84 -17.17 -6.11
CA VAL A 197 -3.10 -18.37 -6.93
C VAL A 197 -3.47 -17.96 -8.34
N VAL A 198 -2.92 -18.70 -9.30
CA VAL A 198 -3.36 -18.65 -10.71
C VAL A 198 -4.46 -19.68 -10.90
N VAL A 199 -5.63 -19.29 -11.39
CA VAL A 199 -6.73 -20.20 -11.69
C VAL A 199 -6.84 -20.36 -13.20
N THR A 200 -6.65 -21.58 -13.71
CA THR A 200 -6.55 -21.84 -15.15
C THR A 200 -7.17 -23.17 -15.57
N ILE A 201 -7.61 -23.25 -16.83
CA ILE A 201 -8.00 -24.50 -17.51
C ILE A 201 -6.86 -25.04 -18.39
N HIS A 202 -5.76 -24.33 -18.53
CA HIS A 202 -4.68 -24.63 -19.47
C HIS A 202 -3.51 -25.31 -18.76
N LYS A 203 -3.20 -26.55 -19.17
CA LYS A 203 -2.08 -27.34 -18.62
C LYS A 203 -0.73 -26.69 -18.86
N GLU A 204 -0.57 -25.96 -19.96
CA GLU A 204 0.65 -25.25 -20.32
C GLU A 204 0.91 -24.10 -19.34
N ILE A 205 -0.14 -23.37 -18.94
CA ILE A 205 -0.05 -22.32 -17.91
C ILE A 205 0.28 -22.95 -16.56
N GLN A 206 -0.36 -24.06 -16.21
CA GLN A 206 -0.03 -24.79 -14.98
C GLN A 206 1.47 -25.17 -14.97
N SER A 207 1.97 -25.76 -16.05
CA SER A 207 3.38 -26.15 -16.17
C SER A 207 4.34 -24.97 -16.04
N LEU A 208 3.97 -23.81 -16.60
CA LEU A 208 4.74 -22.58 -16.50
C LEU A 208 4.78 -22.05 -15.06
N CYS A 209 3.63 -22.02 -14.38
CA CYS A 209 3.52 -21.57 -12.98
C CYS A 209 4.33 -22.47 -12.03
N ILE A 210 4.25 -23.80 -12.19
CA ILE A 210 5.01 -24.77 -11.40
C ILE A 210 6.52 -24.52 -11.55
N LYS A 211 7.02 -24.32 -12.78
CA LYS A 211 8.44 -24.01 -13.05
C LYS A 211 8.91 -22.72 -12.35
N GLN A 212 7.99 -21.77 -12.13
CA GLN A 212 8.28 -20.49 -11.47
C GLN A 212 7.97 -20.51 -9.97
N ASN A 213 7.59 -21.66 -9.39
CA ASN A 213 7.14 -21.79 -8.00
C ASN A 213 5.94 -20.89 -7.66
N ILE A 214 5.01 -20.71 -8.58
CA ILE A 214 3.80 -19.91 -8.38
C ILE A 214 2.62 -20.87 -8.14
N PRO A 215 1.85 -20.67 -7.04
CA PRO A 215 0.67 -21.48 -6.77
C PRO A 215 -0.33 -21.42 -7.93
N VAL A 216 -0.81 -22.56 -8.37
CA VAL A 216 -1.71 -22.66 -9.52
C VAL A 216 -2.75 -23.75 -9.31
N LEU A 217 -4.00 -23.45 -9.63
CA LEU A 217 -5.12 -24.37 -9.61
C LEU A 217 -5.59 -24.64 -11.04
N LEU A 218 -5.44 -25.89 -11.48
CA LEU A 218 -6.00 -26.38 -12.75
C LEU A 218 -7.42 -26.88 -12.52
N HIS A 219 -8.36 -26.47 -13.38
CA HIS A 219 -9.75 -26.91 -13.32
C HIS A 219 -10.31 -27.17 -14.73
N ASN A 220 -11.56 -27.64 -14.79
CA ASN A 220 -12.28 -27.91 -16.05
C ASN A 220 -13.66 -27.24 -16.11
N PHE A 221 -13.96 -26.33 -15.21
CA PHE A 221 -15.23 -25.60 -15.19
C PHE A 221 -15.25 -24.50 -16.26
N PRO A 222 -16.40 -24.28 -16.93
CA PRO A 222 -16.45 -23.45 -18.13
C PRO A 222 -16.68 -21.95 -17.85
N HIS A 223 -17.02 -21.53 -16.62
CA HIS A 223 -17.53 -20.20 -16.36
C HIS A 223 -16.63 -19.33 -15.46
N ARG A 224 -16.78 -18.02 -15.61
CA ARG A 224 -15.99 -17.01 -14.87
C ARG A 224 -16.26 -17.05 -13.36
N ASN A 225 -17.50 -17.29 -12.94
CA ASN A 225 -17.85 -17.45 -11.54
C ASN A 225 -17.11 -18.63 -10.87
N ASP A 226 -16.83 -19.69 -11.61
CA ASP A 226 -16.07 -20.83 -11.09
C ASP A 226 -14.63 -20.45 -10.73
N MET A 227 -13.96 -19.62 -11.55
CA MET A 227 -12.60 -19.13 -11.24
C MET A 227 -12.57 -18.33 -9.94
N ILE A 228 -13.56 -17.45 -9.75
CA ILE A 228 -13.68 -16.62 -8.56
C ILE A 228 -13.88 -17.51 -7.33
N ARG A 229 -14.84 -18.43 -7.39
CA ARG A 229 -15.15 -19.37 -6.33
C ARG A 229 -13.94 -20.24 -5.96
N LEU A 230 -13.35 -20.92 -6.93
CA LEU A 230 -12.19 -21.81 -6.72
C LEU A 230 -10.97 -21.07 -6.17
N GLY A 231 -10.72 -19.85 -6.66
CA GLY A 231 -9.64 -19.02 -6.16
C GLY A 231 -9.85 -18.65 -4.69
N LEU A 232 -11.05 -18.19 -4.31
CA LEU A 232 -11.38 -17.86 -2.93
C LEU A 232 -11.41 -19.10 -2.01
N GLU A 233 -11.88 -20.25 -2.47
CA GLU A 233 -11.78 -21.53 -1.73
C GLU A 233 -10.33 -21.93 -1.45
N THR A 234 -9.39 -21.51 -2.32
CA THR A 234 -7.97 -21.87 -2.18
C THR A 234 -7.23 -20.94 -1.20
N ILE A 235 -7.50 -19.63 -1.23
CA ILE A 235 -6.69 -18.66 -0.46
C ILE A 235 -7.52 -17.78 0.50
N GLY A 236 -8.86 -17.82 0.45
CA GLY A 236 -9.74 -16.89 1.15
C GLY A 236 -9.58 -16.88 2.67
N ASP A 237 -9.34 -18.02 3.29
CA ASP A 237 -9.20 -18.16 4.76
C ASP A 237 -7.96 -17.46 5.33
N HIS A 238 -7.00 -17.10 4.47
CA HIS A 238 -5.70 -16.54 4.87
C HIS A 238 -5.59 -15.04 4.59
N ILE A 239 -6.63 -14.43 4.03
CA ILE A 239 -6.61 -13.03 3.56
C ILE A 239 -7.84 -12.27 4.02
N ASP A 240 -7.72 -10.96 4.19
CA ASP A 240 -8.82 -10.06 4.56
C ASP A 240 -9.35 -9.23 3.39
N ARG A 241 -8.71 -9.33 2.23
CA ARG A 241 -9.12 -8.75 0.94
C ARG A 241 -8.46 -9.48 -0.21
N CYS A 242 -9.09 -9.46 -1.38
CA CYS A 242 -8.60 -10.18 -2.55
C CYS A 242 -8.63 -9.30 -3.80
N VAL A 243 -7.48 -9.24 -4.50
CA VAL A 243 -7.37 -8.68 -5.84
C VAL A 243 -7.75 -9.75 -6.86
N PHE A 244 -8.64 -9.41 -7.79
CA PHE A 244 -8.92 -10.19 -9.00
C PHE A 244 -8.18 -9.54 -10.16
N LEU A 245 -7.13 -10.23 -10.61
CA LEU A 245 -6.24 -9.76 -11.67
C LEU A 245 -6.47 -10.54 -12.96
N PRO A 246 -6.94 -9.90 -14.06
CA PRO A 246 -6.94 -10.52 -15.38
C PRO A 246 -5.51 -10.83 -15.81
N ALA A 247 -5.31 -12.02 -16.41
CA ALA A 247 -3.98 -12.45 -16.86
C ALA A 247 -3.56 -11.83 -18.20
N ASP A 248 -4.44 -11.11 -18.86
CA ASP A 248 -4.33 -10.59 -20.23
C ASP A 248 -4.17 -9.06 -20.31
N GLN A 249 -3.76 -8.42 -19.20
CA GLN A 249 -3.41 -6.99 -19.11
C GLN A 249 -1.88 -6.81 -18.98
N PRO A 250 -1.10 -6.95 -20.05
CA PRO A 250 0.36 -7.01 -19.96
C PRO A 250 1.03 -5.67 -19.64
N LEU A 251 0.32 -4.55 -19.81
CA LEU A 251 0.84 -3.19 -19.56
C LEU A 251 0.52 -2.63 -18.18
N LEU A 252 -0.25 -3.36 -17.36
CA LEU A 252 -0.50 -2.94 -15.99
C LEU A 252 0.84 -2.75 -15.26
N GLN A 253 1.00 -1.58 -14.63
CA GLN A 253 2.23 -1.25 -13.91
C GLN A 253 2.18 -1.76 -12.47
N LYS A 254 3.34 -2.12 -11.93
CA LYS A 254 3.47 -2.55 -10.53
C LYS A 254 3.13 -1.42 -9.56
N GLU A 255 3.43 -0.19 -9.93
CA GLU A 255 3.13 1.04 -9.18
C GLU A 255 1.62 1.25 -9.02
N SER A 256 0.84 0.97 -10.07
CA SER A 256 -0.63 1.02 -10.03
C SER A 256 -1.21 -0.04 -9.10
N MET A 257 -0.64 -1.26 -9.12
CA MET A 257 -1.01 -2.32 -8.16
C MET A 257 -0.67 -1.93 -6.71
N ILE A 258 0.51 -1.37 -6.48
CA ILE A 258 0.92 -0.87 -5.15
C ILE A 258 -0.04 0.22 -4.66
N SER A 259 -0.38 1.18 -5.52
CA SER A 259 -1.32 2.25 -5.19
C SER A 259 -2.70 1.69 -4.83
N LEU A 260 -3.20 0.71 -5.57
CA LEU A 260 -4.45 0.01 -5.29
C LEU A 260 -4.43 -0.65 -3.90
N LEU A 261 -3.36 -1.38 -3.59
CA LEU A 261 -3.19 -2.07 -2.32
C LEU A 261 -3.09 -1.11 -1.13
N LEU A 262 -2.32 -0.03 -1.26
CA LEU A 262 -2.19 0.99 -0.21
C LEU A 262 -3.51 1.71 0.06
N CYS A 263 -4.26 2.05 -0.98
CA CYS A 263 -5.57 2.67 -0.83
C CYS A 263 -6.58 1.72 -0.17
N ALA A 264 -6.60 0.46 -0.57
CA ALA A 264 -7.46 -0.56 0.02
C ALA A 264 -7.08 -0.88 1.48
N GLU A 265 -5.79 -0.79 1.86
CA GLU A 265 -5.37 -0.92 3.26
C GLU A 265 -5.85 0.26 4.11
N ASN A 266 -5.91 1.46 3.55
CA ASN A 266 -6.35 2.69 4.22
C ASN A 266 -7.87 2.90 4.24
N ASP A 267 -8.61 2.15 3.43
CA ASP A 267 -10.08 2.10 3.46
C ASP A 267 -10.53 0.66 3.16
N ARG A 268 -10.53 -0.14 4.23
CA ARG A 268 -10.72 -1.59 4.19
C ARG A 268 -12.14 -2.04 3.87
N ASN A 269 -13.10 -1.11 3.93
CA ASN A 269 -14.51 -1.41 3.73
C ASN A 269 -14.98 -1.15 2.29
N SER A 270 -14.15 -0.55 1.46
CA SER A 270 -14.51 -0.21 0.09
C SER A 270 -13.98 -1.23 -0.92
N ILE A 271 -14.71 -1.39 -2.02
CA ILE A 271 -14.27 -2.11 -3.22
C ILE A 271 -13.45 -1.11 -4.03
N TRP A 272 -12.17 -1.40 -4.22
CA TRP A 272 -11.28 -0.54 -4.97
C TRP A 272 -11.01 -1.08 -6.36
N ARG A 273 -10.95 -0.21 -7.36
CA ARG A 273 -10.64 -0.57 -8.73
C ARG A 273 -9.78 0.49 -9.41
N THR A 274 -9.13 0.09 -10.49
CA THR A 274 -8.36 1.00 -11.33
C THR A 274 -9.27 1.79 -12.28
N CYS A 275 -8.84 3.01 -12.64
CA CYS A 275 -9.50 3.84 -13.66
C CYS A 275 -8.49 4.73 -14.40
N TYR A 276 -8.92 5.25 -15.55
CA TYR A 276 -8.25 6.35 -16.26
C TYR A 276 -9.33 7.35 -16.69
N GLY A 277 -9.36 8.51 -16.05
CA GLY A 277 -10.50 9.43 -16.17
C GLY A 277 -11.81 8.74 -15.76
N ASP A 278 -12.80 8.76 -16.64
CA ASP A 278 -14.10 8.10 -16.42
C ASP A 278 -14.12 6.61 -16.82
N ILE A 279 -13.05 6.11 -17.42
CA ILE A 279 -12.93 4.73 -17.84
C ILE A 279 -12.48 3.90 -16.64
N VAL A 280 -13.33 2.98 -16.21
CA VAL A 280 -13.05 2.07 -15.09
C VAL A 280 -12.63 0.70 -15.60
N GLY A 281 -11.66 0.08 -14.92
CA GLY A 281 -11.06 -1.18 -15.34
C GLY A 281 -10.80 -2.18 -14.23
N SER A 282 -9.95 -3.12 -14.54
CA SER A 282 -9.33 -4.09 -13.63
C SER A 282 -7.85 -3.72 -13.46
N PRO A 283 -7.19 -4.19 -12.38
CA PRO A 283 -7.69 -5.09 -11.34
C PRO A 283 -8.69 -4.44 -10.38
N VAL A 284 -9.45 -5.32 -9.69
CA VAL A 284 -10.40 -4.93 -8.65
C VAL A 284 -10.05 -5.66 -7.36
N ILE A 285 -10.08 -4.98 -6.22
CA ILE A 285 -9.89 -5.57 -4.89
C ILE A 285 -11.19 -5.50 -4.10
N PHE A 286 -11.59 -6.63 -3.53
CA PHE A 286 -12.76 -6.78 -2.68
C PHE A 286 -12.35 -7.09 -1.24
N PRO A 287 -12.96 -6.44 -0.23
CA PRO A 287 -12.88 -6.85 1.17
C PRO A 287 -13.48 -8.24 1.40
N ALA A 288 -13.03 -8.92 2.47
CA ALA A 288 -13.49 -10.28 2.82
C ALA A 288 -15.01 -10.38 3.05
N GLU A 289 -15.66 -9.30 3.46
CA GLU A 289 -17.12 -9.27 3.63
C GLU A 289 -17.91 -9.62 2.34
N PHE A 290 -17.29 -9.46 1.17
CA PHE A 290 -17.88 -9.83 -0.13
C PHE A 290 -17.50 -11.23 -0.61
N PHE A 291 -16.67 -11.99 0.12
CA PHE A 291 -16.19 -13.29 -0.35
C PHE A 291 -17.32 -14.30 -0.48
N GLU A 292 -18.25 -14.33 0.47
CA GLU A 292 -19.42 -15.21 0.39
C GLU A 292 -20.30 -14.88 -0.83
N GLU A 293 -20.55 -13.60 -1.12
CA GLU A 293 -21.32 -13.17 -2.27
C GLU A 293 -20.58 -13.49 -3.60
N LEU A 294 -19.24 -13.31 -3.62
CA LEU A 294 -18.39 -13.67 -4.75
C LEU A 294 -18.36 -15.18 -5.02
N GLN A 295 -18.36 -16.02 -3.99
CA GLN A 295 -18.38 -17.48 -4.13
C GLN A 295 -19.73 -18.00 -4.61
N ASN A 296 -20.82 -17.28 -4.30
CA ASN A 296 -22.21 -17.63 -4.67
C ASN A 296 -22.72 -16.88 -5.90
N LEU A 297 -21.84 -16.34 -6.75
CA LEU A 297 -22.25 -15.65 -7.98
C LEU A 297 -23.09 -16.54 -8.89
N PRO A 298 -24.17 -16.02 -9.48
CA PRO A 298 -24.95 -16.73 -10.49
C PRO A 298 -24.10 -17.15 -11.68
N LEU A 299 -24.53 -18.18 -12.37
CA LEU A 299 -23.86 -18.75 -13.54
C LEU A 299 -23.51 -17.64 -14.56
N ARG A 300 -22.29 -17.65 -15.06
CA ARG A 300 -21.73 -16.68 -16.02
C ARG A 300 -21.60 -15.23 -15.51
N LYS A 301 -21.89 -14.97 -14.25
CA LYS A 301 -21.66 -13.64 -13.65
C LYS A 301 -20.24 -13.54 -13.10
N GLY A 302 -19.75 -12.34 -12.95
CA GLY A 302 -18.46 -12.00 -12.36
C GLY A 302 -18.61 -10.92 -11.30
N GLY A 303 -17.51 -10.43 -10.74
CA GLY A 303 -17.48 -9.40 -9.69
C GLY A 303 -18.19 -8.10 -10.07
N SER A 304 -18.40 -7.82 -11.37
CA SER A 304 -19.19 -6.66 -11.81
C SER A 304 -20.63 -6.66 -11.28
N LEU A 305 -21.22 -7.82 -11.00
CA LEU A 305 -22.54 -7.89 -10.38
C LEU A 305 -22.54 -7.26 -8.98
N ILE A 306 -21.54 -7.60 -8.17
CA ILE A 306 -21.39 -7.05 -6.80
C ILE A 306 -21.11 -5.56 -6.86
N ILE A 307 -20.21 -5.12 -7.77
CA ILE A 307 -19.92 -3.71 -7.99
C ILE A 307 -21.20 -2.91 -8.27
N ASN A 308 -22.07 -3.44 -9.15
CA ASN A 308 -23.32 -2.77 -9.51
C ASN A 308 -24.34 -2.75 -8.35
N ASN A 309 -24.32 -3.76 -7.49
CA ASN A 309 -25.20 -3.84 -6.32
C ASN A 309 -24.77 -2.93 -5.16
N HIS A 310 -23.48 -2.55 -5.11
CA HIS A 310 -22.89 -1.76 -4.02
C HIS A 310 -22.17 -0.48 -4.52
N PRO A 311 -22.85 0.42 -5.24
CA PRO A 311 -22.22 1.59 -5.86
C PRO A 311 -21.63 2.59 -4.85
N ASP A 312 -22.18 2.66 -3.65
CA ASP A 312 -21.71 3.47 -2.53
C ASP A 312 -20.36 3.00 -1.96
N ARG A 313 -20.04 1.72 -2.14
CA ARG A 313 -18.80 1.07 -1.68
C ARG A 313 -17.65 1.18 -2.69
N ILE A 314 -17.88 1.72 -3.89
CA ILE A 314 -16.88 1.77 -4.94
C ILE A 314 -15.96 2.96 -4.76
N ARG A 315 -14.66 2.69 -4.88
CA ARG A 315 -13.58 3.69 -4.93
C ARG A 315 -12.65 3.37 -6.09
N THR A 316 -11.98 4.38 -6.60
CA THR A 316 -11.07 4.24 -7.73
C THR A 316 -9.69 4.80 -7.42
N ILE A 317 -8.65 4.21 -8.03
CA ILE A 317 -7.33 4.82 -8.17
C ILE A 317 -7.07 5.08 -9.65
N SER A 318 -6.48 6.22 -9.98
CA SER A 318 -6.08 6.51 -11.36
C SER A 318 -4.78 5.82 -11.70
N VAL A 319 -4.77 5.11 -12.83
CA VAL A 319 -3.53 4.63 -13.45
C VAL A 319 -2.88 5.76 -14.25
N SER A 320 -1.59 5.63 -14.56
CA SER A 320 -0.82 6.67 -15.26
C SER A 320 -1.08 6.70 -16.77
N ASP A 321 -1.43 5.56 -17.35
CA ASP A 321 -1.68 5.36 -18.78
C ASP A 321 -2.95 4.51 -18.98
N ILE A 322 -3.82 4.92 -19.92
CA ILE A 322 -5.03 4.16 -20.27
C ILE A 322 -4.72 2.73 -20.71
N ASN A 323 -3.57 2.51 -21.32
CA ASN A 323 -3.14 1.21 -21.80
C ASN A 323 -2.89 0.19 -20.69
N GLU A 324 -2.71 0.64 -19.44
CA GLU A 324 -2.67 -0.26 -18.28
C GLU A 324 -3.98 -1.05 -18.08
N LEU A 325 -5.11 -0.51 -18.56
CA LEU A 325 -6.44 -1.13 -18.45
C LEU A 325 -6.81 -1.98 -19.66
N ARG A 326 -5.93 -2.07 -20.65
CA ARG A 326 -6.24 -2.73 -21.92
C ARG A 326 -6.05 -4.25 -21.85
N ASP A 327 -7.11 -4.99 -22.14
CA ASP A 327 -7.06 -6.45 -22.34
C ASP A 327 -6.55 -6.76 -23.77
N ILE A 328 -5.75 -7.80 -23.91
CA ILE A 328 -5.37 -8.36 -25.22
C ILE A 328 -6.34 -9.45 -25.58
N ASP A 329 -7.21 -9.23 -26.58
CA ASP A 329 -8.24 -10.15 -27.01
C ASP A 329 -7.99 -10.79 -28.37
N THR A 330 -7.26 -10.09 -29.25
CA THR A 330 -6.98 -10.51 -30.62
C THR A 330 -5.49 -10.44 -30.93
N PRO A 331 -5.00 -11.15 -31.98
CA PRO A 331 -3.62 -10.99 -32.47
C PRO A 331 -3.29 -9.55 -32.90
N ASP A 332 -4.30 -8.81 -33.41
CA ASP A 332 -4.15 -7.42 -33.80
C ASP A 332 -3.91 -6.52 -32.58
N ASP A 333 -4.58 -6.75 -31.47
CA ASP A 333 -4.32 -6.03 -30.20
C ASP A 333 -2.86 -6.21 -29.79
N LEU A 334 -2.36 -7.44 -29.83
CA LEU A 334 -0.97 -7.74 -29.48
C LEU A 334 0.01 -7.07 -30.44
N SER A 335 -0.27 -7.12 -31.75
CA SER A 335 0.55 -6.50 -32.78
C SER A 335 0.64 -4.99 -32.63
N GLN A 336 -0.50 -4.31 -32.39
CA GLN A 336 -0.53 -2.87 -32.14
C GLN A 336 0.31 -2.47 -30.93
N LEU A 337 0.27 -3.27 -29.89
CA LEU A 337 0.99 -3.04 -28.64
C LEU A 337 2.50 -3.21 -28.81
N LEU A 338 2.95 -4.20 -29.58
CA LEU A 338 4.36 -4.48 -29.84
C LEU A 338 5.01 -3.48 -30.81
N HIS A 339 4.25 -2.90 -31.75
CA HIS A 339 4.78 -1.99 -32.78
C HIS A 339 4.60 -0.51 -32.44
N GLY A 340 4.12 -0.17 -31.23
CA GLY A 340 4.09 1.20 -30.73
C GLY A 340 3.13 2.16 -31.44
N ASN A 341 2.12 1.64 -32.15
CA ASN A 341 1.04 2.42 -32.72
C ASN A 341 -0.08 2.66 -31.66
N LEU A 342 0.31 3.27 -30.54
CA LEU A 342 -0.59 3.68 -29.45
C LEU A 342 -0.70 5.17 -29.37
#